data_339a55819c4647de272c808841fb8864
#
_entry.id   339a55819c4647de272c808841fb8864
#
_cell.length_a   1.000
_cell.length_b   1.000
_cell.length_c   1.000
_cell.angle_alpha   90.00
_cell.angle_beta   90.00
_cell.angle_gamma   90.00
#
_symmetry.space_group_name_H-M   'P 1'
#
loop_
_entity.id
_entity.type
_entity.pdbx_description
1 polymer ?
#
loop_
_entity_poly.entity_id
_entity_poly.type
_entity_poly.pdbx_seq_one_letter_code
_entity_poly.pdbx_strand_id
1 'polypeptide(L)'
;MNVAHAEDFHVHSTFSDGASTVAENVQASRERGLRAVCLVDHVRRDTRWLPEFTAAVDQYRGQPGLRVLAGVEAKILDTAGHLDLPLDLQTVGGIDLVLIADHQFPADNGPVHPDELRAALEFGSMTSAEAIERLCQATASAATAQAAMAQTVTLLAHLFSLLPKIGLDEAMVPDALLADLAKRVAHVGAMVEVNEKWSCPSARTVAAMADAGVLLVAGSDSHHCREIGVYHSVGQTVRAAGV
;
A
#
# COMPACT_ATOMS: atom_id res chain seq x y z
N MET A 1 3.16 1.20 -19.83
CA MET A 1 1.96 1.61 -19.05
C MET A 1 2.31 2.93 -18.38
N ASN A 2 1.50 3.97 -18.50
CA ASN A 2 1.75 5.23 -17.78
C ASN A 2 1.05 5.16 -16.44
N VAL A 3 1.79 5.25 -15.34
CA VAL A 3 1.21 5.56 -14.02
C VAL A 3 0.53 6.91 -14.12
N ALA A 4 -0.78 6.93 -13.91
CA ALA A 4 -1.57 8.13 -14.18
C ALA A 4 -1.41 9.15 -13.03
N HIS A 5 -0.72 10.25 -13.28
CA HIS A 5 -0.62 11.39 -12.35
C HIS A 5 -1.97 12.09 -12.06
N ALA A 6 -3.04 11.66 -12.71
CA ALA A 6 -4.39 12.16 -12.50
C ALA A 6 -5.21 11.28 -11.54
N GLU A 7 -4.57 10.45 -10.76
CA GLU A 7 -5.20 9.52 -9.80
C GLU A 7 -4.37 9.48 -8.52
N ASP A 8 -5.02 9.25 -7.37
CA ASP A 8 -4.37 9.08 -6.09
C ASP A 8 -5.03 7.93 -5.32
N PHE A 9 -4.31 6.84 -5.15
CA PHE A 9 -4.84 5.61 -4.56
C PHE A 9 -4.55 5.45 -3.07
N HIS A 10 -3.97 6.50 -2.41
CA HIS A 10 -3.60 6.41 -1.00
C HIS A 10 -3.74 7.78 -0.31
N VAL A 11 -4.92 8.03 0.26
CA VAL A 11 -5.26 9.31 0.92
C VAL A 11 -5.95 9.04 2.24
N HIS A 12 -5.31 9.40 3.36
CA HIS A 12 -5.84 9.24 4.70
C HIS A 12 -6.83 10.32 5.09
N SER A 13 -7.75 9.98 5.99
CA SER A 13 -8.74 10.91 6.52
C SER A 13 -8.75 10.92 8.05
N THR A 14 -9.65 11.74 8.62
CA THR A 14 -9.85 11.81 10.07
C THR A 14 -10.45 10.54 10.69
N PHE A 15 -10.71 9.50 9.93
CA PHE A 15 -11.12 8.19 10.46
C PHE A 15 -9.93 7.43 11.07
N SER A 16 -8.70 7.74 10.65
CA SER A 16 -7.48 7.25 11.29
C SER A 16 -6.58 8.41 11.75
N ASP A 17 -5.56 8.74 11.00
CA ASP A 17 -4.53 9.72 11.38
C ASP A 17 -4.35 10.86 10.37
N GLY A 18 -5.19 10.93 9.35
CA GLY A 18 -5.27 12.07 8.46
C GLY A 18 -5.84 13.31 9.15
N ALA A 19 -5.37 14.49 8.75
CA ALA A 19 -5.79 15.78 9.30
C ALA A 19 -7.03 16.36 8.59
N SER A 20 -7.46 15.75 7.46
CA SER A 20 -8.57 16.25 6.63
C SER A 20 -9.70 15.24 6.60
N THR A 21 -10.94 15.74 6.55
CA THR A 21 -12.13 14.92 6.40
C THR A 21 -12.26 14.32 4.99
N VAL A 22 -13.08 13.28 4.83
CA VAL A 22 -13.46 12.74 3.50
C VAL A 22 -13.93 13.86 2.57
N ALA A 23 -14.75 14.79 3.06
CA ALA A 23 -15.26 15.91 2.26
C ALA A 23 -14.15 16.84 1.74
N GLU A 24 -13.23 17.22 2.62
CA GLU A 24 -12.08 18.08 2.27
C GLU A 24 -11.14 17.37 1.28
N ASN A 25 -10.90 16.09 1.48
CA ASN A 25 -10.06 15.29 0.57
C ASN A 25 -10.68 15.17 -0.82
N VAL A 26 -11.99 14.91 -0.91
CA VAL A 26 -12.70 14.86 -2.20
C VAL A 26 -12.70 16.22 -2.89
N GLN A 27 -12.93 17.31 -2.15
CA GLN A 27 -12.88 18.68 -2.70
C GLN A 27 -11.48 18.99 -3.26
N ALA A 28 -10.41 18.72 -2.51
CA ALA A 28 -9.04 18.93 -2.95
C ALA A 28 -8.70 18.09 -4.20
N SER A 29 -9.16 16.84 -4.25
CA SER A 29 -8.99 15.96 -5.41
C SER A 29 -9.63 16.55 -6.68
N ARG A 30 -10.82 17.14 -6.56
CA ARG A 30 -11.50 17.83 -7.66
C ARG A 30 -10.77 19.08 -8.11
N GLU A 31 -10.35 19.90 -7.17
CA GLU A 31 -9.60 21.15 -7.47
C GLU A 31 -8.28 20.86 -8.18
N ARG A 32 -7.67 19.72 -7.92
CA ARG A 32 -6.47 19.25 -8.63
C ARG A 32 -6.75 18.56 -9.96
N GLY A 33 -8.03 18.36 -10.31
CA GLY A 33 -8.41 17.69 -11.56
C GLY A 33 -8.11 16.19 -11.58
N LEU A 34 -8.06 15.55 -10.42
CA LEU A 34 -7.92 14.09 -10.37
C LEU A 34 -9.14 13.40 -11.00
N ARG A 35 -8.93 12.27 -11.66
CA ARG A 35 -9.97 11.42 -12.22
C ARG A 35 -10.42 10.33 -11.25
N ALA A 36 -9.53 9.94 -10.33
CA ALA A 36 -9.84 8.98 -9.28
C ALA A 36 -9.08 9.35 -7.99
N VAL A 37 -9.73 9.10 -6.85
CA VAL A 37 -9.12 9.13 -5.52
C VAL A 37 -9.62 7.94 -4.72
N CYS A 38 -8.72 7.29 -3.98
CA CYS A 38 -9.08 6.29 -2.99
C CYS A 38 -8.81 6.87 -1.59
N LEU A 39 -9.89 7.06 -0.83
CA LEU A 39 -9.81 7.37 0.59
C LEU A 39 -9.46 6.08 1.31
N VAL A 40 -8.35 6.10 2.06
CA VAL A 40 -7.79 4.92 2.71
C VAL A 40 -7.47 5.26 4.14
N ASP A 41 -7.95 4.45 5.07
CA ASP A 41 -7.65 4.68 6.47
C ASP A 41 -7.08 3.42 7.14
N HIS A 42 -6.18 3.62 8.11
CA HIS A 42 -5.56 2.53 8.85
C HIS A 42 -6.59 1.72 9.62
N VAL A 43 -6.55 0.41 9.45
CA VAL A 43 -7.41 -0.49 10.21
C VAL A 43 -6.61 -1.44 11.09
N ARG A 44 -7.31 -1.97 12.10
CA ARG A 44 -6.88 -3.06 12.96
C ARG A 44 -8.05 -4.00 13.19
N ARG A 45 -7.79 -5.15 13.77
CA ARG A 45 -8.81 -6.15 14.09
C ARG A 45 -10.01 -5.60 14.89
N ASP A 46 -9.79 -4.59 15.71
CA ASP A 46 -10.79 -3.97 16.59
C ASP A 46 -11.38 -2.68 16.04
N THR A 47 -11.06 -2.29 14.80
CA THR A 47 -11.65 -1.12 14.13
C THR A 47 -13.17 -1.26 14.03
N ARG A 48 -13.92 -0.21 14.40
CA ARG A 48 -15.39 -0.19 14.44
C ARG A 48 -16.05 0.87 13.56
N TRP A 49 -15.30 1.83 13.05
CA TRP A 49 -15.79 2.99 12.31
C TRP A 49 -16.02 2.73 10.80
N LEU A 50 -15.80 1.51 10.31
CA LEU A 50 -15.96 1.19 8.88
C LEU A 50 -17.33 1.56 8.31
N PRO A 51 -18.49 1.30 8.99
CA PRO A 51 -19.80 1.69 8.47
C PRO A 51 -19.93 3.21 8.28
N GLU A 52 -19.41 3.99 9.20
CA GLU A 52 -19.42 5.46 9.13
C GLU A 52 -18.50 5.97 8.03
N PHE A 53 -17.34 5.35 7.86
CA PHE A 53 -16.39 5.67 6.80
C PHE A 53 -16.98 5.40 5.41
N THR A 54 -17.50 4.20 5.18
CA THR A 54 -18.12 3.86 3.89
C THR A 54 -19.32 4.75 3.58
N ALA A 55 -20.15 5.06 4.58
CA ALA A 55 -21.27 5.99 4.42
C ALA A 55 -20.80 7.42 4.08
N ALA A 56 -19.68 7.88 4.63
CA ALA A 56 -19.10 9.19 4.29
C ALA A 56 -18.57 9.21 2.85
N VAL A 57 -17.91 8.14 2.39
CA VAL A 57 -17.40 8.03 1.01
C VAL A 57 -18.55 7.89 0.01
N ASP A 58 -19.59 7.13 0.33
CA ASP A 58 -20.74 6.88 -0.55
C ASP A 58 -21.49 8.16 -0.96
N GLN A 59 -21.42 9.21 -0.15
CA GLN A 59 -22.00 10.52 -0.50
C GLN A 59 -21.38 11.12 -1.78
N TYR A 60 -20.18 10.68 -2.15
CA TYR A 60 -19.42 11.20 -3.28
C TYR A 60 -19.31 10.23 -4.45
N ARG A 61 -19.75 8.98 -4.28
CA ARG A 61 -19.75 7.98 -5.36
C ARG A 61 -20.71 8.39 -6.47
N GLY A 62 -20.34 8.04 -7.71
CA GLY A 62 -21.17 8.30 -8.88
C GLY A 62 -21.32 9.77 -9.28
N GLN A 63 -20.63 10.69 -8.59
CA GLN A 63 -20.62 12.09 -8.99
C GLN A 63 -19.71 12.30 -10.23
N PRO A 64 -20.10 13.17 -11.19
CA PRO A 64 -19.34 13.40 -12.41
C PRO A 64 -17.91 13.92 -12.13
N GLY A 65 -16.96 13.51 -12.96
CA GLY A 65 -15.62 14.08 -13.03
C GLY A 65 -14.59 13.50 -12.09
N LEU A 66 -14.99 12.83 -11.00
CA LEU A 66 -14.07 12.18 -10.05
C LEU A 66 -14.66 10.84 -9.60
N ARG A 67 -13.90 9.77 -9.83
CA ARG A 67 -14.19 8.45 -9.25
C ARG A 67 -13.67 8.41 -7.81
N VAL A 68 -14.57 8.26 -6.84
CA VAL A 68 -14.22 8.16 -5.41
C VAL A 68 -14.34 6.71 -4.96
N LEU A 69 -13.27 6.18 -4.35
CA LEU A 69 -13.15 4.82 -3.85
C LEU A 69 -12.91 4.85 -2.34
N ALA A 70 -13.34 3.78 -1.67
CA ALA A 70 -13.02 3.53 -0.27
C ALA A 70 -12.03 2.37 -0.17
N GLY A 71 -10.98 2.56 0.58
CA GLY A 71 -9.98 1.55 0.89
C GLY A 71 -9.70 1.45 2.38
N VAL A 72 -9.05 0.37 2.76
CA VAL A 72 -8.49 0.20 4.10
C VAL A 72 -7.03 -0.18 3.98
N GLU A 73 -6.19 0.33 4.87
CA GLU A 73 -4.78 -0.02 4.94
C GLU A 73 -4.51 -0.92 6.15
N ALA A 74 -4.04 -2.13 5.87
CA ALA A 74 -3.76 -3.15 6.86
C ALA A 74 -2.30 -3.59 6.85
N LYS A 75 -1.70 -3.70 8.02
CA LYS A 75 -0.34 -4.23 8.14
C LYS A 75 -0.32 -5.75 8.04
N ILE A 76 0.80 -6.27 7.53
CA ILE A 76 1.10 -7.69 7.56
C ILE A 76 1.50 -8.06 9.00
N LEU A 77 0.91 -9.14 9.53
CA LEU A 77 1.13 -9.56 10.91
C LEU A 77 2.24 -10.60 11.06
N ASP A 78 2.39 -11.50 10.09
CA ASP A 78 3.31 -12.63 10.18
C ASP A 78 3.79 -13.13 8.81
N THR A 79 4.68 -14.10 8.82
CA THR A 79 5.27 -14.72 7.62
C THR A 79 4.26 -15.51 6.78
N ALA A 80 3.12 -15.93 7.36
CA ALA A 80 2.03 -16.56 6.62
C ALA A 80 1.19 -15.53 5.82
N GLY A 81 1.38 -14.24 6.09
CA GLY A 81 0.71 -13.15 5.38
C GLY A 81 -0.66 -12.78 5.97
N HIS A 82 -0.92 -13.13 7.22
CA HIS A 82 -2.13 -12.64 7.89
C HIS A 82 -2.11 -11.11 7.99
N LEU A 83 -3.28 -10.49 7.79
CA LEU A 83 -3.46 -9.05 7.86
C LEU A 83 -4.20 -8.63 9.14
N ASP A 84 -3.87 -7.45 9.64
CA ASP A 84 -4.58 -6.82 10.77
C ASP A 84 -5.87 -6.17 10.27
N LEU A 85 -6.83 -7.01 9.89
CA LEU A 85 -8.13 -6.60 9.34
C LEU A 85 -9.26 -6.80 10.34
N PRO A 86 -10.29 -5.94 10.32
CA PRO A 86 -11.53 -6.17 11.06
C PRO A 86 -12.20 -7.47 10.63
N LEU A 87 -12.76 -8.19 11.61
CA LEU A 87 -13.42 -9.50 11.35
C LEU A 87 -14.68 -9.37 10.49
N ASP A 88 -15.30 -8.20 10.51
CA ASP A 88 -16.54 -7.87 9.80
C ASP A 88 -16.33 -7.14 8.48
N LEU A 89 -15.07 -6.96 8.04
CA LEU A 89 -14.74 -6.23 6.79
C LEU A 89 -15.59 -6.69 5.60
N GLN A 90 -15.80 -7.99 5.46
CA GLN A 90 -16.57 -8.56 4.35
C GLN A 90 -18.08 -8.27 4.44
N THR A 91 -18.59 -8.01 5.63
CA THR A 91 -20.02 -7.78 5.89
C THR A 91 -20.40 -6.31 5.88
N VAL A 92 -19.45 -5.42 6.11
CA VAL A 92 -19.67 -3.96 6.10
C VAL A 92 -20.09 -3.48 4.70
N GLY A 93 -19.45 -4.03 3.65
CA GLY A 93 -19.67 -3.59 2.26
C GLY A 93 -19.05 -2.20 1.99
N GLY A 94 -19.05 -1.81 0.71
CA GLY A 94 -18.59 -0.48 0.30
C GLY A 94 -17.08 -0.26 0.30
N ILE A 95 -16.27 -1.24 0.68
CA ILE A 95 -14.81 -1.19 0.56
C ILE A 95 -14.41 -1.71 -0.83
N ASP A 96 -13.68 -0.91 -1.59
CA ASP A 96 -13.22 -1.25 -2.94
C ASP A 96 -11.82 -1.87 -2.94
N LEU A 97 -10.92 -1.38 -2.04
CA LEU A 97 -9.52 -1.78 -1.99
C LEU A 97 -9.09 -2.18 -0.56
N VAL A 98 -8.20 -3.17 -0.51
CA VAL A 98 -7.38 -3.44 0.68
C VAL A 98 -5.93 -3.17 0.32
N LEU A 99 -5.33 -2.19 0.99
CA LEU A 99 -3.92 -1.85 0.91
C LEU A 99 -3.17 -2.69 1.93
N ILE A 100 -2.14 -3.37 1.47
CA ILE A 100 -1.27 -4.23 2.29
C ILE A 100 0.03 -3.49 2.55
N ALA A 101 0.32 -3.21 3.81
CA ALA A 101 1.44 -2.37 4.22
C ALA A 101 2.49 -3.13 5.06
N ASP A 102 3.76 -2.80 4.83
CA ASP A 102 4.92 -3.31 5.57
C ASP A 102 5.34 -2.38 6.75
N HIS A 103 4.36 -1.95 7.56
CA HIS A 103 4.62 -1.02 8.67
C HIS A 103 5.53 -1.58 9.75
N GLN A 104 5.46 -2.89 9.98
CA GLN A 104 6.26 -3.66 10.93
C GLN A 104 6.78 -4.92 10.23
N PHE A 105 7.83 -5.50 10.79
CA PHE A 105 8.38 -6.73 10.24
C PHE A 105 7.50 -7.94 10.57
N PRO A 106 7.02 -8.69 9.57
CA PRO A 106 6.17 -9.86 9.78
C PRO A 106 7.01 -11.06 10.24
N ALA A 107 7.10 -11.29 11.55
CA ALA A 107 7.78 -12.46 12.12
C ALA A 107 6.78 -13.58 12.44
N ASP A 108 7.28 -14.79 12.68
CA ASP A 108 6.46 -16.00 12.89
C ASP A 108 5.49 -15.87 14.08
N ASN A 109 5.86 -15.10 15.09
CA ASN A 109 5.08 -14.90 16.32
C ASN A 109 4.33 -13.57 16.35
N GLY A 110 4.18 -12.90 15.23
CA GLY A 110 3.54 -11.60 15.11
C GLY A 110 4.49 -10.48 14.70
N PRO A 111 3.96 -9.26 14.47
CA PRO A 111 4.73 -8.16 13.93
C PRO A 111 5.77 -7.64 14.93
N VAL A 112 6.99 -7.40 14.45
CA VAL A 112 8.12 -6.88 15.22
C VAL A 112 8.36 -5.41 14.85
N HIS A 113 8.59 -4.56 15.86
CA HIS A 113 8.87 -3.14 15.64
C HIS A 113 10.19 -2.97 14.86
N PRO A 114 10.30 -1.97 13.94
CA PRO A 114 11.52 -1.76 13.17
C PRO A 114 12.79 -1.61 14.01
N ASP A 115 12.72 -0.96 15.18
CA ASP A 115 13.88 -0.79 16.04
C ASP A 115 14.37 -2.11 16.66
N GLU A 116 13.45 -3.02 17.01
CA GLU A 116 13.80 -4.36 17.51
C GLU A 116 14.45 -5.19 16.41
N LEU A 117 13.92 -5.12 15.18
CA LEU A 117 14.52 -5.81 14.06
C LEU A 117 15.90 -5.23 13.71
N ARG A 118 16.06 -3.91 13.75
CA ARG A 118 17.36 -3.26 13.55
C ARG A 118 18.40 -3.78 14.57
N ALA A 119 18.02 -3.84 15.84
CA ALA A 119 18.88 -4.40 16.87
C ALA A 119 19.21 -5.88 16.59
N ALA A 120 18.24 -6.69 16.16
CA ALA A 120 18.49 -8.09 15.80
C ALA A 120 19.51 -8.25 14.66
N LEU A 121 19.44 -7.36 13.64
CA LEU A 121 20.40 -7.31 12.54
C LEU A 121 21.81 -6.88 13.04
N GLU A 122 21.89 -5.84 13.87
CA GLU A 122 23.15 -5.34 14.44
C GLU A 122 23.85 -6.37 15.35
N PHE A 123 23.09 -7.10 16.15
CA PHE A 123 23.62 -8.16 17.03
C PHE A 123 23.81 -9.51 16.33
N GLY A 124 23.41 -9.63 15.05
CA GLY A 124 23.60 -10.84 14.24
C GLY A 124 22.67 -12.00 14.61
N SER A 125 21.57 -11.75 15.33
CA SER A 125 20.54 -12.76 15.59
C SER A 125 19.60 -12.98 14.39
N MET A 126 19.65 -12.10 13.39
CA MET A 126 19.05 -12.23 12.07
C MET A 126 20.00 -11.65 11.03
N THR A 127 20.06 -12.24 9.86
CA THR A 127 20.82 -11.69 8.73
C THR A 127 19.94 -10.79 7.85
N SER A 128 20.55 -9.86 7.11
CA SER A 128 19.83 -9.03 6.14
C SER A 128 19.15 -9.87 5.06
N ALA A 129 19.78 -10.96 4.63
CA ALA A 129 19.21 -11.86 3.63
C ALA A 129 17.92 -12.53 4.15
N GLU A 130 17.95 -13.05 5.38
CA GLU A 130 16.75 -13.65 6.01
C GLU A 130 15.62 -12.63 6.19
N ALA A 131 15.94 -11.39 6.61
CA ALA A 131 14.95 -10.35 6.80
C ALA A 131 14.27 -9.99 5.46
N ILE A 132 15.05 -9.82 4.40
CA ILE A 132 14.54 -9.52 3.04
C ILE A 132 13.70 -10.68 2.51
N GLU A 133 14.18 -11.92 2.63
CA GLU A 133 13.45 -13.10 2.16
C GLU A 133 12.10 -13.24 2.87
N ARG A 134 12.07 -13.12 4.20
CA ARG A 134 10.84 -13.18 5.00
C ARG A 134 9.86 -12.07 4.64
N LEU A 135 10.34 -10.83 4.45
CA LEU A 135 9.49 -9.71 4.04
C LEU A 135 8.83 -9.98 2.68
N CYS A 136 9.61 -10.40 1.67
CA CYS A 136 9.10 -10.74 0.35
C CYS A 136 8.09 -11.91 0.41
N GLN A 137 8.42 -12.95 1.19
CA GLN A 137 7.53 -14.11 1.37
C GLN A 137 6.21 -13.71 2.02
N ALA A 138 6.24 -12.95 3.11
CA ALA A 138 5.05 -12.50 3.82
C ALA A 138 4.18 -11.59 2.93
N THR A 139 4.80 -10.66 2.20
CA THR A 139 4.11 -9.78 1.25
C THR A 139 3.39 -10.58 0.16
N ALA A 140 4.06 -11.54 -0.46
CA ALA A 140 3.45 -12.38 -1.49
C ALA A 140 2.35 -13.30 -0.93
N SER A 141 2.52 -13.80 0.29
CA SER A 141 1.49 -14.61 0.98
C SER A 141 0.26 -13.77 1.30
N ALA A 142 0.46 -12.54 1.82
CA ALA A 142 -0.62 -11.60 2.13
C ALA A 142 -1.40 -11.21 0.87
N ALA A 143 -0.69 -10.89 -0.23
CA ALA A 143 -1.34 -10.59 -1.52
C ALA A 143 -2.18 -11.77 -2.03
N THR A 144 -1.66 -12.99 -1.91
CA THR A 144 -2.35 -14.21 -2.33
C THR A 144 -3.61 -14.46 -1.49
N ALA A 145 -3.49 -14.36 -0.17
CA ALA A 145 -4.60 -14.58 0.74
C ALA A 145 -5.71 -13.53 0.56
N GLN A 146 -5.33 -12.24 0.41
CA GLN A 146 -6.28 -11.15 0.23
C GLN A 146 -6.99 -11.24 -1.13
N ALA A 147 -6.27 -11.53 -2.21
CA ALA A 147 -6.86 -11.68 -3.54
C ALA A 147 -7.87 -12.84 -3.61
N ALA A 148 -7.66 -13.90 -2.84
CA ALA A 148 -8.60 -15.03 -2.75
C ALA A 148 -9.94 -14.65 -2.10
N MET A 149 -10.02 -13.53 -1.38
CA MET A 149 -11.27 -13.03 -0.79
C MET A 149 -12.26 -12.41 -1.80
N ALA A 150 -11.83 -12.18 -3.04
CA ALA A 150 -12.64 -11.87 -4.24
C ALA A 150 -13.60 -10.67 -4.19
N GLN A 151 -13.70 -9.94 -3.08
CA GLN A 151 -14.65 -8.81 -2.94
C GLN A 151 -13.99 -7.44 -3.09
N THR A 152 -12.68 -7.36 -2.94
CA THR A 152 -11.91 -6.12 -2.97
C THR A 152 -10.68 -6.26 -3.86
N VAL A 153 -10.22 -5.14 -4.42
CA VAL A 153 -8.94 -5.10 -5.13
C VAL A 153 -7.79 -5.09 -4.12
N THR A 154 -6.75 -5.87 -4.37
CA THR A 154 -5.55 -5.90 -3.53
C THR A 154 -4.51 -4.91 -4.08
N LEU A 155 -3.97 -4.06 -3.22
CA LEU A 155 -2.90 -3.11 -3.54
C LEU A 155 -1.76 -3.26 -2.53
N LEU A 156 -0.54 -3.45 -3.00
CA LEU A 156 0.65 -3.37 -2.13
C LEU A 156 1.03 -1.90 -1.97
N ALA A 157 0.85 -1.38 -0.75
CA ALA A 157 1.17 -0.01 -0.38
C ALA A 157 2.68 0.13 -0.13
N HIS A 158 3.26 1.25 -0.58
CA HIS A 158 4.66 1.67 -0.32
C HIS A 158 5.65 0.50 -0.13
N LEU A 159 5.62 -0.45 -1.08
CA LEU A 159 6.40 -1.70 -1.04
C LEU A 159 7.87 -1.42 -0.69
N PHE A 160 8.40 -2.14 0.31
CA PHE A 160 9.75 -1.99 0.86
C PHE A 160 10.01 -0.72 1.70
N SER A 161 8.95 0.01 2.11
CA SER A 161 9.10 1.17 2.99
C SER A 161 9.72 0.81 4.35
N LEU A 162 9.65 -0.45 4.76
CA LEU A 162 10.26 -0.95 5.98
C LEU A 162 11.80 -1.02 5.92
N LEU A 163 12.38 -1.34 4.75
CA LEU A 163 13.82 -1.60 4.63
C LEU A 163 14.71 -0.45 5.15
N PRO A 164 14.51 0.82 4.76
CA PRO A 164 15.32 1.91 5.29
C PRO A 164 15.12 2.13 6.80
N LYS A 165 13.95 1.81 7.35
CA LYS A 165 13.69 1.91 8.80
C LYS A 165 14.53 0.94 9.62
N ILE A 166 14.95 -0.17 9.03
CA ILE A 166 15.80 -1.20 9.66
C ILE A 166 17.25 -1.15 9.20
N GLY A 167 17.64 -0.10 8.47
CA GLY A 167 19.02 0.10 8.01
C GLY A 167 19.40 -0.74 6.78
N LEU A 168 18.42 -1.26 6.04
CA LEU A 168 18.64 -1.98 4.79
C LEU A 168 18.26 -1.11 3.60
N ASP A 169 18.82 -1.45 2.42
CA ASP A 169 18.53 -0.80 1.16
C ASP A 169 17.78 -1.77 0.24
N GLU A 170 16.83 -1.25 -0.53
CA GLU A 170 16.08 -2.04 -1.51
C GLU A 170 17.00 -2.67 -2.59
N ALA A 171 18.15 -2.06 -2.88
CA ALA A 171 19.15 -2.64 -3.76
C ALA A 171 19.73 -3.97 -3.25
N MET A 172 19.58 -4.28 -1.96
CA MET A 172 19.98 -5.56 -1.36
C MET A 172 19.01 -6.70 -1.68
N VAL A 173 17.81 -6.41 -2.18
CA VAL A 173 16.85 -7.45 -2.60
C VAL A 173 17.41 -8.16 -3.84
N PRO A 174 17.68 -9.49 -3.81
CA PRO A 174 18.21 -10.20 -4.97
C PRO A 174 17.26 -10.16 -6.17
N ASP A 175 17.80 -10.05 -7.40
CA ASP A 175 16.99 -9.99 -8.62
C ASP A 175 16.06 -11.20 -8.77
N ALA A 176 16.54 -12.39 -8.43
CA ALA A 176 15.72 -13.60 -8.47
C ALA A 176 14.52 -13.54 -7.51
N LEU A 177 14.73 -13.02 -6.31
CA LEU A 177 13.67 -12.87 -5.30
C LEU A 177 12.66 -11.80 -5.71
N LEU A 178 13.16 -10.68 -6.25
CA LEU A 178 12.29 -9.62 -6.78
C LEU A 178 11.45 -10.11 -7.96
N ALA A 179 12.04 -10.86 -8.88
CA ALA A 179 11.32 -11.44 -10.02
C ALA A 179 10.27 -12.48 -9.58
N ASP A 180 10.55 -13.27 -8.54
CA ASP A 180 9.57 -14.20 -7.97
C ASP A 180 8.41 -13.45 -7.34
N LEU A 181 8.70 -12.44 -6.51
CA LEU A 181 7.67 -11.58 -5.91
C LEU A 181 6.78 -10.95 -7.00
N ALA A 182 7.38 -10.36 -8.04
CA ALA A 182 6.66 -9.71 -9.12
C ALA A 182 5.71 -10.70 -9.86
N LYS A 183 6.19 -11.91 -10.15
CA LYS A 183 5.36 -12.96 -10.76
C LYS A 183 4.19 -13.38 -9.88
N ARG A 184 4.42 -13.53 -8.57
CA ARG A 184 3.36 -13.91 -7.63
C ARG A 184 2.31 -12.81 -7.50
N VAL A 185 2.73 -11.53 -7.41
CA VAL A 185 1.85 -10.37 -7.38
C VAL A 185 1.01 -10.28 -8.67
N ALA A 186 1.66 -10.45 -9.84
CA ALA A 186 0.96 -10.47 -11.13
C ALA A 186 -0.04 -11.62 -11.24
N HIS A 187 0.34 -12.82 -10.77
CA HIS A 187 -0.52 -14.01 -10.82
C HIS A 187 -1.85 -13.83 -10.09
N VAL A 188 -1.84 -13.13 -8.96
CA VAL A 188 -3.05 -12.88 -8.17
C VAL A 188 -3.79 -11.60 -8.57
N GLY A 189 -3.27 -10.85 -9.54
CA GLY A 189 -3.87 -9.61 -10.03
C GLY A 189 -3.80 -8.46 -9.03
N ALA A 190 -2.88 -8.52 -8.07
CA ALA A 190 -2.68 -7.41 -7.14
C ALA A 190 -1.97 -6.25 -7.84
N MET A 191 -2.31 -5.02 -7.43
CA MET A 191 -1.66 -3.80 -7.87
C MET A 191 -0.47 -3.47 -6.97
N VAL A 192 0.43 -2.61 -7.45
CA VAL A 192 1.54 -2.05 -6.66
C VAL A 192 1.51 -0.53 -6.73
N GLU A 193 1.61 0.09 -5.59
CA GLU A 193 1.71 1.54 -5.44
C GLU A 193 3.13 2.02 -5.73
N VAL A 194 3.25 3.11 -6.49
CA VAL A 194 4.42 3.98 -6.52
C VAL A 194 4.09 5.14 -5.57
N ASN A 195 4.74 5.15 -4.41
CA ASN A 195 4.38 6.02 -3.30
C ASN A 195 5.23 7.30 -3.26
N GLU A 196 4.58 8.44 -3.09
CA GLU A 196 5.24 9.75 -3.04
C GLU A 196 5.97 9.97 -1.73
N LYS A 197 5.28 9.75 -0.59
CA LYS A 197 5.77 10.07 0.75
C LYS A 197 7.03 9.29 1.13
N TRP A 198 7.05 8.00 0.80
CA TRP A 198 8.17 7.09 1.09
C TRP A 198 9.17 6.97 -0.06
N SER A 199 8.88 7.54 -1.22
CA SER A 199 9.71 7.45 -2.42
C SER A 199 10.07 6.00 -2.79
N CYS A 200 9.12 5.10 -2.65
CA CYS A 200 9.25 3.66 -2.92
C CYS A 200 8.07 3.11 -3.74
N PRO A 201 8.23 1.93 -4.34
CA PRO A 201 9.49 1.20 -4.47
C PRO A 201 10.43 1.90 -5.46
N SER A 202 11.68 1.43 -5.52
CA SER A 202 12.71 1.97 -6.45
C SER A 202 12.32 1.75 -7.93
N ALA A 203 12.95 2.51 -8.82
CA ALA A 203 12.75 2.36 -10.27
C ALA A 203 13.04 0.93 -10.77
N ARG A 204 14.01 0.24 -10.15
CA ARG A 204 14.32 -1.17 -10.45
C ARG A 204 13.13 -2.09 -10.12
N THR A 205 12.52 -1.93 -8.97
CA THR A 205 11.34 -2.71 -8.56
C THR A 205 10.13 -2.35 -9.40
N VAL A 206 9.90 -1.07 -9.67
CA VAL A 206 8.83 -0.61 -10.57
C VAL A 206 8.96 -1.26 -11.95
N ALA A 207 10.17 -1.29 -12.53
CA ALA A 207 10.42 -1.96 -13.81
C ALA A 207 10.14 -3.47 -13.72
N ALA A 208 10.63 -4.16 -12.69
CA ALA A 208 10.39 -5.59 -12.51
C ALA A 208 8.90 -5.94 -12.36
N MET A 209 8.13 -5.11 -11.65
CA MET A 209 6.68 -5.27 -11.53
C MET A 209 5.97 -5.06 -12.86
N ALA A 210 6.36 -4.01 -13.60
CA ALA A 210 5.80 -3.73 -14.93
C ALA A 210 6.11 -4.85 -15.94
N ASP A 211 7.33 -5.36 -15.97
CA ASP A 211 7.76 -6.46 -16.83
C ASP A 211 6.99 -7.75 -16.54
N ALA A 212 6.61 -7.97 -15.29
CA ALA A 212 5.74 -9.08 -14.88
C ALA A 212 4.25 -8.86 -15.21
N GLY A 213 3.86 -7.67 -15.67
CA GLY A 213 2.48 -7.32 -16.00
C GLY A 213 1.65 -6.82 -14.82
N VAL A 214 2.27 -6.44 -13.71
CA VAL A 214 1.59 -5.84 -12.55
C VAL A 214 1.07 -4.46 -12.90
N LEU A 215 -0.17 -4.16 -12.51
CA LEU A 215 -0.73 -2.82 -12.63
C LEU A 215 -0.12 -1.90 -11.56
N LEU A 216 0.48 -0.81 -12.01
CA LEU A 216 1.09 0.20 -11.15
C LEU A 216 0.15 1.39 -11.01
N VAL A 217 0.02 1.91 -9.80
CA VAL A 217 -0.78 3.09 -9.47
C VAL A 217 0.02 4.09 -8.65
N ALA A 218 -0.35 5.37 -8.71
CA ALA A 218 0.24 6.40 -7.87
C ALA A 218 -0.52 6.51 -6.55
N GLY A 219 0.22 6.70 -5.45
CA GLY A 219 -0.33 7.07 -4.16
C GLY A 219 0.49 8.16 -3.50
N SER A 220 -0.18 9.18 -2.97
CA SER A 220 0.51 10.24 -2.23
C SER A 220 0.84 9.83 -0.79
N ASP A 221 0.06 8.93 -0.21
CA ASP A 221 0.05 8.64 1.24
C ASP A 221 -0.17 9.93 2.04
N SER A 222 -1.10 10.74 1.50
CA SER A 222 -1.39 12.07 2.00
C SER A 222 -2.16 11.99 3.31
N HIS A 223 -1.70 12.76 4.30
CA HIS A 223 -2.36 12.95 5.59
C HIS A 223 -3.00 14.34 5.71
N HIS A 224 -2.88 15.15 4.67
CA HIS A 224 -3.50 16.46 4.60
C HIS A 224 -3.96 16.74 3.16
N CYS A 225 -5.17 17.29 2.98
CA CYS A 225 -5.77 17.54 1.65
C CYS A 225 -4.88 18.34 0.68
N ARG A 226 -3.96 19.16 1.18
CA ARG A 226 -2.99 19.91 0.35
C ARG A 226 -1.96 19.04 -0.35
N GLU A 227 -1.74 17.80 0.09
CA GLU A 227 -0.72 16.89 -0.43
C GLU A 227 -1.26 15.94 -1.50
N ILE A 228 -2.58 15.79 -1.59
CA ILE A 228 -3.28 14.90 -2.52
C ILE A 228 -2.88 15.20 -3.97
N GLY A 229 -2.44 14.17 -4.70
CA GLY A 229 -2.08 14.30 -6.11
C GLY A 229 -0.85 15.17 -6.39
N VAL A 230 -0.02 15.45 -5.36
CA VAL A 230 1.26 16.16 -5.53
C VAL A 230 2.37 15.13 -5.69
N TYR A 231 2.90 15.00 -6.91
CA TYR A 231 3.84 13.95 -7.28
C TYR A 231 5.16 14.52 -7.79
N HIS A 232 6.24 14.34 -7.01
CA HIS A 232 7.62 14.63 -7.39
C HIS A 232 8.42 13.35 -7.58
N SER A 233 8.43 12.51 -6.53
CA SER A 233 9.12 11.22 -6.44
C SER A 233 8.52 10.20 -7.39
N VAL A 234 7.19 10.06 -7.40
CA VAL A 234 6.46 9.18 -8.32
C VAL A 234 6.87 9.43 -9.77
N GLY A 235 6.82 10.70 -10.21
CA GLY A 235 7.17 11.06 -11.58
C GLY A 235 8.65 10.80 -11.94
N GLN A 236 9.57 10.91 -10.99
CA GLN A 236 10.98 10.56 -11.18
C GLN A 236 11.17 9.06 -11.30
N THR A 237 10.58 8.29 -10.37
CA THR A 237 10.67 6.82 -10.31
C THR A 237 10.12 6.18 -11.57
N VAL A 238 8.92 6.59 -12.02
CA VAL A 238 8.28 6.05 -13.23
C VAL A 238 9.11 6.33 -14.48
N ARG A 239 9.63 7.55 -14.63
CA ARG A 239 10.52 7.86 -15.77
C ARG A 239 11.82 7.06 -15.73
N ALA A 240 12.43 6.89 -14.56
CA ALA A 240 13.66 6.11 -14.39
C ALA A 240 13.44 4.61 -14.65
N ALA A 241 12.24 4.09 -14.35
CA ALA A 241 11.85 2.71 -14.65
C ALA A 241 11.50 2.48 -16.13
N GLY A 242 11.27 3.54 -16.91
CA GLY A 242 10.92 3.42 -18.33
C GLY A 242 9.46 2.97 -18.59
N VAL A 243 8.53 3.21 -17.67
CA VAL A 243 7.13 2.77 -17.71
C VAL A 243 6.15 3.94 -17.79
#